data_a3b8cdb924f6e86e56595fc53431b7e2
#
_entry.id   a3b8cdb924f6e86e56595fc53431b7e2
#
_cell.length_a   1.000
_cell.length_b   1.000
_cell.length_c   1.000
_cell.angle_alpha   90.00
_cell.angle_beta   90.00
_cell.angle_gamma   90.00
#
_symmetry.space_group_name_H-M   'P 1'
#
loop_
_entity.id
_entity.type
_entity.pdbx_description
1 polymer ?
#
loop_
_entity_poly.entity_id
_entity_poly.type
_entity_poly.pdbx_seq_one_letter_code
_entity_poly.pdbx_strand_id
1 'polypeptide(L)'
;MSHLGLVKIGAHGDYYRVRPLASLLITYFLLRLFFQQVVAAKIGFIYPTGLLVNWFFHYGEFDSQVWIFGIERTRFVLGASCSGTTFFSLLVAYLVYRSQTHVLHPIWFVLAYPITLLANAIRVASSIATHQLLNTARFDSFQAQAHVLTGVITFFFCFILVAYLIERRPSKECV
;
A
#
# COMPACT_ATOMS: atom_id res chain seq x y z
N MET A 1 -35.68 29.24 -39.66
CA MET A 1 -35.14 29.95 -38.48
C MET A 1 -34.74 28.89 -37.46
N SER A 2 -33.48 28.58 -37.45
CA SER A 2 -32.89 27.51 -36.66
C SER A 2 -32.39 28.07 -35.33
N HIS A 3 -33.00 27.60 -34.21
CA HIS A 3 -32.49 27.87 -32.87
C HIS A 3 -31.28 27.00 -32.60
N LEU A 4 -30.10 27.54 -32.71
CA LEU A 4 -28.87 27.00 -32.17
C LEU A 4 -28.93 27.10 -30.64
N GLY A 5 -29.25 25.95 -30.01
CA GLY A 5 -29.16 25.78 -28.57
C GLY A 5 -27.69 25.82 -28.14
N LEU A 6 -27.25 26.94 -27.62
CA LEU A 6 -25.98 27.09 -26.90
C LEU A 6 -26.00 26.18 -25.70
N VAL A 7 -25.29 25.06 -25.78
CA VAL A 7 -24.97 24.22 -24.62
C VAL A 7 -24.07 25.04 -23.71
N LYS A 8 -24.65 25.63 -22.67
CA LYS A 8 -23.89 26.17 -21.54
C LYS A 8 -23.15 25.01 -20.85
N ILE A 9 -21.89 24.81 -21.22
CA ILE A 9 -20.97 23.98 -20.47
C ILE A 9 -20.71 24.73 -19.16
N GLY A 10 -21.45 24.33 -18.11
CA GLY A 10 -21.39 24.96 -16.81
C GLY A 10 -20.05 24.65 -16.15
N ALA A 11 -19.19 25.65 -16.02
CA ALA A 11 -17.93 25.61 -15.26
C ALA A 11 -18.08 25.15 -13.79
N HIS A 12 -19.29 24.94 -13.31
CA HIS A 12 -19.61 24.48 -11.95
C HIS A 12 -19.51 22.96 -11.79
N GLY A 13 -19.68 22.15 -12.85
CA GLY A 13 -19.63 20.69 -12.78
C GLY A 13 -18.24 20.12 -12.55
N ASP A 14 -17.21 20.82 -13.06
CA ASP A 14 -15.82 20.32 -12.99
C ASP A 14 -15.19 20.54 -11.62
N TYR A 15 -15.61 21.56 -10.88
CA TYR A 15 -15.07 21.90 -9.56
C TYR A 15 -15.35 20.81 -8.50
N TYR A 16 -16.52 20.16 -8.57
CA TYR A 16 -16.89 19.09 -7.65
C TYR A 16 -16.10 17.78 -7.86
N ARG A 17 -15.58 17.57 -9.08
CA ARG A 17 -14.76 16.37 -9.40
C ARG A 17 -13.27 16.55 -9.05
N VAL A 18 -12.77 17.78 -9.15
CA VAL A 18 -11.35 18.09 -8.90
C VAL A 18 -11.00 18.06 -7.42
N ARG A 19 -11.92 18.51 -6.55
CA ARG A 19 -11.68 18.61 -5.11
C ARG A 19 -11.31 17.28 -4.44
N PRO A 20 -12.04 16.17 -4.63
CA PRO A 20 -11.68 14.91 -4.01
C PRO A 20 -10.37 14.32 -4.57
N LEU A 21 -10.07 14.53 -5.86
CA LEU A 21 -8.81 14.09 -6.44
C LEU A 21 -7.62 14.88 -5.88
N ALA A 22 -7.77 16.19 -5.72
CA ALA A 22 -6.76 17.03 -5.09
C ALA A 22 -6.48 16.59 -3.64
N SER A 23 -7.53 16.27 -2.87
CA SER A 23 -7.35 15.77 -1.50
C SER A 23 -6.63 14.44 -1.44
N LEU A 24 -6.86 13.53 -2.38
CA LEU A 24 -6.12 12.27 -2.50
C LEU A 24 -4.63 12.53 -2.70
N LEU A 25 -4.28 13.38 -3.67
CA LEU A 25 -2.88 13.69 -3.96
C LEU A 25 -2.21 14.39 -2.77
N ILE A 26 -2.87 15.40 -2.19
CA ILE A 26 -2.33 16.13 -1.04
C ILE A 26 -2.10 15.17 0.14
N THR A 27 -3.08 14.34 0.48
CA THR A 27 -2.95 13.37 1.59
C THR A 27 -1.81 12.39 1.33
N TYR A 28 -1.71 11.85 0.10
CA TYR A 28 -0.62 10.95 -0.27
C TYR A 28 0.74 11.60 -0.09
N PHE A 29 0.95 12.81 -0.63
CA PHE A 29 2.22 13.51 -0.55
C PHE A 29 2.58 13.92 0.88
N LEU A 30 1.62 14.41 1.68
CA LEU A 30 1.86 14.76 3.07
C LEU A 30 2.29 13.54 3.91
N LEU A 31 1.58 12.41 3.77
CA LEU A 31 1.96 11.18 4.46
C LEU A 31 3.33 10.68 3.98
N ARG A 32 3.61 10.78 2.69
CA ARG A 32 4.89 10.37 2.11
C ARG A 32 6.04 11.19 2.66
N LEU A 33 5.89 12.53 2.74
CA LEU A 33 6.86 13.42 3.34
C LEU A 33 7.04 13.13 4.84
N PHE A 34 5.95 12.93 5.57
CA PHE A 34 6.01 12.56 6.98
C PHE A 34 6.86 11.29 7.20
N PHE A 35 6.58 10.21 6.46
CA PHE A 35 7.34 8.97 6.59
C PHE A 35 8.78 9.08 6.07
N GLN A 36 9.10 10.04 5.20
CA GLN A 36 10.48 10.29 4.81
C GLN A 36 11.28 10.93 5.94
N GLN A 37 10.67 11.84 6.70
CA GLN A 37 11.33 12.60 7.77
C GLN A 37 11.38 11.83 9.10
N VAL A 38 10.37 11.03 9.41
CA VAL A 38 10.23 10.36 10.70
C VAL A 38 10.64 8.89 10.61
N VAL A 39 11.91 8.60 10.88
CA VAL A 39 12.46 7.23 10.85
C VAL A 39 11.73 6.30 11.82
N ALA A 40 11.41 6.78 13.04
CA ALA A 40 10.69 6.01 14.04
C ALA A 40 9.32 5.50 13.53
N ALA A 41 8.63 6.30 12.69
CA ALA A 41 7.36 5.87 12.10
C ALA A 41 7.55 4.69 11.13
N LYS A 42 8.69 4.61 10.43
CA LYS A 42 9.01 3.44 9.56
C LYS A 42 9.24 2.18 10.39
N ILE A 43 9.89 2.30 11.55
CA ILE A 43 10.11 1.17 12.46
C ILE A 43 8.79 0.57 12.92
N GLY A 44 7.75 1.39 13.16
CA GLY A 44 6.40 0.95 13.46
C GLY A 44 5.76 0.06 12.38
N PHE A 45 6.28 0.05 11.16
CA PHE A 45 5.88 -0.87 10.09
C PHE A 45 6.88 -2.02 9.91
N ILE A 46 8.18 -1.75 10.01
CA ILE A 46 9.25 -2.74 9.79
C ILE A 46 9.19 -3.83 10.86
N TYR A 47 9.13 -3.42 12.14
CA TYR A 47 9.17 -4.34 13.25
C TYR A 47 8.01 -5.36 13.24
N PRO A 48 6.72 -4.94 13.22
CA PRO A 48 5.62 -5.90 13.20
C PRO A 48 5.53 -6.70 11.89
N THR A 49 5.92 -6.11 10.75
CA THR A 49 6.01 -6.88 9.49
C THR A 49 7.04 -7.98 9.60
N GLY A 50 8.22 -7.68 10.15
CA GLY A 50 9.27 -8.68 10.34
C GLY A 50 8.87 -9.78 11.32
N LEU A 51 8.14 -9.44 12.39
CA LEU A 51 7.57 -10.44 13.31
C LEU A 51 6.61 -11.39 12.59
N LEU A 52 5.72 -10.86 11.76
CA LEU A 52 4.78 -11.67 10.96
C LEU A 52 5.53 -12.60 10.01
N VAL A 53 6.55 -12.09 9.32
CA VAL A 53 7.36 -12.90 8.40
C VAL A 53 8.16 -13.95 9.17
N ASN A 54 8.76 -13.57 10.30
CA ASN A 54 9.55 -14.49 11.13
C ASN A 54 8.70 -15.63 11.71
N TRP A 55 7.43 -15.39 11.98
CA TRP A 55 6.52 -16.47 12.41
C TRP A 55 6.41 -17.59 11.38
N PHE A 56 6.51 -17.28 10.08
CA PHE A 56 6.46 -18.30 9.02
C PHE A 56 7.82 -18.92 8.72
N PHE A 57 8.89 -18.12 8.72
CA PHE A 57 10.23 -18.56 8.26
C PHE A 57 11.19 -18.95 9.38
N HIS A 58 11.00 -18.48 10.61
CA HIS A 58 11.77 -18.80 11.83
C HIS A 58 13.28 -18.50 11.78
N TYR A 59 13.76 -17.72 10.81
CA TYR A 59 15.18 -17.41 10.59
C TYR A 59 15.49 -15.91 10.58
N GLY A 60 14.63 -15.10 11.19
CA GLY A 60 14.79 -13.64 11.21
C GLY A 60 15.38 -13.16 12.53
N GLU A 61 16.36 -12.27 12.43
CA GLU A 61 16.94 -11.52 13.54
C GLU A 61 16.68 -10.04 13.34
N PHE A 62 16.29 -9.33 14.42
CA PHE A 62 16.10 -7.90 14.39
C PHE A 62 17.34 -7.22 14.96
N ASP A 63 18.05 -6.49 14.10
CA ASP A 63 19.23 -5.72 14.47
C ASP A 63 19.20 -4.32 13.88
N SER A 64 19.57 -3.32 14.69
CA SER A 64 19.79 -1.94 14.24
C SER A 64 18.68 -1.37 13.34
N GLN A 65 17.40 -1.60 13.69
CA GLN A 65 16.19 -1.13 12.99
C GLN A 65 15.85 -1.88 11.68
N VAL A 66 16.47 -3.00 11.42
CA VAL A 66 16.19 -3.86 10.27
C VAL A 66 16.01 -5.30 10.71
N TRP A 67 15.22 -6.05 9.93
CA TRP A 67 15.17 -7.50 10.04
C TRP A 67 16.12 -8.13 9.04
N ILE A 68 16.89 -9.12 9.49
CA ILE A 68 17.81 -9.90 8.67
C ILE A 68 17.31 -11.33 8.65
N PHE A 69 16.89 -11.81 7.50
CA PHE A 69 16.50 -13.20 7.29
C PHE A 69 17.66 -13.94 6.61
N GLY A 70 18.27 -14.87 7.34
CA GLY A 70 19.35 -15.71 6.83
C GLY A 70 18.77 -16.97 6.19
N ILE A 71 18.76 -17.08 4.85
CA ILE A 71 18.27 -18.24 4.13
C ILE A 71 19.37 -18.73 3.21
N GLU A 72 19.85 -19.97 3.43
CA GLU A 72 20.78 -20.72 2.55
C GLU A 72 21.91 -19.92 1.92
N ARG A 73 22.73 -19.19 2.46
CA ARG A 73 23.82 -18.35 1.90
C ARG A 73 23.37 -16.97 1.43
N THR A 74 22.08 -16.62 1.49
CA THR A 74 21.60 -15.29 1.14
C THR A 74 21.06 -14.59 2.37
N ARG A 75 21.34 -13.28 2.48
CA ARG A 75 20.78 -12.42 3.53
C ARG A 75 19.74 -11.51 2.91
N PHE A 76 18.49 -11.66 3.33
CA PHE A 76 17.41 -10.75 2.95
C PHE A 76 17.24 -9.71 4.06
N VAL A 77 17.39 -8.42 3.71
CA VAL A 77 17.30 -7.31 4.68
C VAL A 77 15.99 -6.56 4.48
N LEU A 78 15.12 -6.60 5.50
CA LEU A 78 13.91 -5.81 5.57
C LEU A 78 14.22 -4.48 6.25
N GLY A 79 14.49 -3.46 5.46
CA GLY A 79 14.81 -2.11 5.92
C GLY A 79 13.74 -1.07 5.56
N ALA A 80 14.10 0.20 5.68
CA ALA A 80 13.22 1.35 5.48
C ALA A 80 12.56 1.41 4.09
N SER A 81 13.24 0.93 3.04
CA SER A 81 12.68 0.83 1.68
C SER A 81 11.56 -0.21 1.55
N CYS A 82 11.55 -1.20 2.44
CA CYS A 82 10.57 -2.29 2.48
C CYS A 82 9.51 -2.11 3.58
N SER A 83 9.39 -0.91 4.16
CA SER A 83 8.49 -0.66 5.31
C SER A 83 7.00 -0.75 5.00
N GLY A 84 6.60 -0.69 3.72
CA GLY A 84 5.16 -0.66 3.35
C GLY A 84 4.50 0.72 3.52
N THR A 85 5.22 1.73 3.99
CA THR A 85 4.67 3.08 4.23
C THR A 85 4.11 3.74 2.98
N THR A 86 4.64 3.41 1.79
CA THR A 86 4.09 3.88 0.50
C THR A 86 2.69 3.32 0.27
N PHE A 87 2.49 2.02 0.53
CA PHE A 87 1.18 1.38 0.39
C PHE A 87 0.19 1.96 1.41
N PHE A 88 0.62 2.14 2.67
CA PHE A 88 -0.20 2.80 3.70
C PHE A 88 -0.63 4.20 3.29
N SER A 89 0.31 5.03 2.79
CA SER A 89 0.01 6.39 2.34
C SER A 89 -1.01 6.39 1.20
N LEU A 90 -0.88 5.47 0.24
CA LEU A 90 -1.83 5.32 -0.87
C LEU A 90 -3.20 4.86 -0.38
N LEU A 91 -3.24 3.88 0.52
CA LEU A 91 -4.48 3.36 1.09
C LEU A 91 -5.24 4.43 1.88
N VAL A 92 -4.55 5.17 2.78
CA VAL A 92 -5.18 6.25 3.54
C VAL A 92 -5.64 7.38 2.62
N ALA A 93 -4.87 7.76 1.61
CA ALA A 93 -5.26 8.76 0.62
C ALA A 93 -6.53 8.33 -0.14
N TYR A 94 -6.63 7.06 -0.51
CA TYR A 94 -7.83 6.50 -1.12
C TYR A 94 -9.04 6.54 -0.17
N LEU A 95 -8.85 6.22 1.12
CA LEU A 95 -9.93 6.29 2.12
C LEU A 95 -10.42 7.73 2.32
N VAL A 96 -9.51 8.72 2.34
CA VAL A 96 -9.86 10.14 2.40
C VAL A 96 -10.64 10.56 1.15
N TYR A 97 -10.18 10.16 -0.04
CA TYR A 97 -10.92 10.39 -1.29
C TYR A 97 -12.33 9.80 -1.21
N ARG A 98 -12.43 8.55 -0.77
CA ARG A 98 -13.70 7.82 -0.69
C ARG A 98 -14.65 8.41 0.35
N SER A 99 -14.15 8.90 1.48
CA SER A 99 -14.94 9.54 2.52
C SER A 99 -15.57 10.87 2.08
N GLN A 100 -15.01 11.53 1.06
CA GLN A 100 -15.59 12.76 0.49
C GLN A 100 -16.66 12.47 -0.56
N THR A 101 -16.63 11.29 -1.17
CA THR A 101 -17.56 10.91 -2.24
C THR A 101 -18.71 10.04 -1.73
N HIS A 102 -18.49 9.30 -0.65
CA HIS A 102 -19.47 8.38 -0.06
C HIS A 102 -19.32 8.35 1.47
N VAL A 103 -20.38 7.94 2.15
CA VAL A 103 -20.34 7.70 3.60
C VAL A 103 -19.46 6.47 3.86
N LEU A 104 -18.26 6.71 4.38
CA LEU A 104 -17.30 5.67 4.75
C LEU A 104 -17.30 5.44 6.24
N HIS A 105 -17.43 4.19 6.70
CA HIS A 105 -17.35 3.87 8.10
C HIS A 105 -15.91 4.08 8.63
N PRO A 106 -15.70 4.82 9.75
CA PRO A 106 -14.36 5.19 10.24
C PRO A 106 -13.46 3.99 10.57
N ILE A 107 -14.03 2.80 10.78
CA ILE A 107 -13.29 1.56 11.00
C ILE A 107 -12.25 1.28 9.91
N TRP A 108 -12.49 1.73 8.66
CA TRP A 108 -11.56 1.52 7.56
C TRP A 108 -10.22 2.23 7.76
N PHE A 109 -10.23 3.41 8.41
CA PHE A 109 -8.99 4.11 8.75
C PHE A 109 -8.19 3.34 9.81
N VAL A 110 -8.87 2.71 10.78
CA VAL A 110 -8.23 1.86 11.78
C VAL A 110 -7.67 0.58 11.12
N LEU A 111 -8.43 -0.03 10.21
CA LEU A 111 -8.03 -1.23 9.50
C LEU A 111 -6.91 -0.99 8.49
N ALA A 112 -6.69 0.23 8.03
CA ALA A 112 -5.63 0.55 7.08
C ALA A 112 -4.24 0.11 7.56
N TYR A 113 -3.96 0.25 8.85
CA TYR A 113 -2.69 -0.15 9.43
C TYR A 113 -2.48 -1.68 9.41
N PRO A 114 -3.34 -2.52 10.02
CA PRO A 114 -3.15 -3.98 9.97
C PRO A 114 -3.22 -4.55 8.56
N ILE A 115 -4.05 -3.99 7.68
CA ILE A 115 -4.08 -4.38 6.26
C ILE A 115 -2.73 -4.12 5.59
N THR A 116 -2.13 -2.98 5.87
CA THR A 116 -0.79 -2.64 5.34
C THR A 116 0.28 -3.59 5.86
N LEU A 117 0.25 -3.93 7.15
CA LEU A 117 1.19 -4.87 7.73
C LEU A 117 1.08 -6.24 7.07
N LEU A 118 -0.14 -6.74 6.89
CA LEU A 118 -0.41 -8.02 6.26
C LEU A 118 0.04 -8.03 4.79
N ALA A 119 -0.34 -6.99 4.02
CA ALA A 119 0.07 -6.85 2.63
C ALA A 119 1.59 -6.80 2.49
N ASN A 120 2.28 -6.08 3.39
CA ASN A 120 3.72 -6.00 3.39
C ASN A 120 4.38 -7.32 3.80
N ALA A 121 3.82 -8.04 4.77
CA ALA A 121 4.31 -9.37 5.17
C ALA A 121 4.18 -10.37 4.02
N ILE A 122 3.04 -10.40 3.32
CA ILE A 122 2.83 -11.24 2.12
C ILE A 122 3.85 -10.88 1.03
N ARG A 123 4.06 -9.58 0.78
CA ARG A 123 5.07 -9.12 -0.18
C ARG A 123 6.46 -9.61 0.16
N VAL A 124 6.89 -9.45 1.42
CA VAL A 124 8.22 -9.88 1.88
C VAL A 124 8.36 -11.39 1.78
N ALA A 125 7.37 -12.14 2.26
CA ALA A 125 7.34 -13.60 2.17
C ALA A 125 7.42 -14.09 0.72
N SER A 126 6.63 -13.49 -0.18
CA SER A 126 6.68 -13.80 -1.62
C SER A 126 8.04 -13.46 -2.25
N SER A 127 8.65 -12.34 -1.83
CA SER A 127 9.98 -11.97 -2.31
C SER A 127 11.05 -12.97 -1.84
N ILE A 128 10.99 -13.43 -0.61
CA ILE A 128 11.89 -14.45 -0.07
C ILE A 128 11.73 -15.76 -0.86
N ALA A 129 10.49 -16.23 -1.04
CA ALA A 129 10.19 -17.45 -1.78
C ALA A 129 10.66 -17.37 -3.25
N THR A 130 10.41 -16.23 -3.92
CA THR A 130 10.89 -16.00 -5.29
C THR A 130 12.41 -16.03 -5.37
N HIS A 131 13.08 -15.41 -4.40
CA HIS A 131 14.53 -15.39 -4.35
C HIS A 131 15.11 -16.80 -4.17
N GLN A 132 14.52 -17.65 -3.33
CA GLN A 132 14.91 -19.05 -3.18
C GLN A 132 14.76 -19.84 -4.49
N LEU A 133 13.62 -19.66 -5.17
CA LEU A 133 13.36 -20.34 -6.45
C LEU A 133 14.37 -19.92 -7.53
N LEU A 134 14.67 -18.62 -7.65
CA LEU A 134 15.61 -18.09 -8.63
C LEU A 134 17.06 -18.52 -8.35
N ASN A 135 17.44 -18.57 -7.06
CA ASN A 135 18.76 -19.06 -6.66
C ASN A 135 18.95 -20.55 -7.04
N THR A 136 17.93 -21.37 -6.81
CA THR A 136 17.93 -22.77 -7.23
C THR A 136 18.04 -22.93 -8.75
N ALA A 137 17.43 -22.02 -9.52
CA ALA A 137 17.44 -22.00 -10.97
C ALA A 137 18.69 -21.29 -11.59
N ARG A 138 19.60 -20.72 -10.79
CA ARG A 138 20.81 -19.97 -11.20
C ARG A 138 20.51 -18.72 -12.04
N PHE A 139 19.38 -18.04 -11.79
CA PHE A 139 18.99 -16.81 -12.48
C PHE A 139 19.32 -15.56 -11.64
N ASP A 140 20.57 -15.38 -11.22
CA ASP A 140 21.00 -14.30 -10.32
C ASP A 140 20.75 -12.90 -10.89
N SER A 141 20.84 -12.72 -12.21
CA SER A 141 20.61 -11.43 -12.88
C SER A 141 19.18 -10.91 -12.79
N PHE A 142 18.19 -11.78 -12.53
CA PHE A 142 16.78 -11.41 -12.44
C PHE A 142 16.27 -11.15 -11.00
N GLN A 143 17.09 -11.41 -9.99
CA GLN A 143 16.66 -11.34 -8.58
C GLN A 143 16.17 -9.94 -8.19
N ALA A 144 16.89 -8.88 -8.56
CA ALA A 144 16.48 -7.51 -8.22
C ALA A 144 15.17 -7.10 -8.91
N GLN A 145 14.99 -7.47 -10.17
CA GLN A 145 13.79 -7.20 -10.94
C GLN A 145 12.60 -8.00 -10.41
N ALA A 146 12.80 -9.27 -10.07
CA ALA A 146 11.78 -10.14 -9.50
C ALA A 146 11.29 -9.60 -8.14
N HIS A 147 12.18 -9.08 -7.29
CA HIS A 147 11.80 -8.45 -6.02
C HIS A 147 10.89 -7.24 -6.23
N VAL A 148 11.24 -6.34 -7.16
CA VAL A 148 10.41 -5.16 -7.47
C VAL A 148 9.07 -5.58 -8.04
N LEU A 149 9.06 -6.50 -9.00
CA LEU A 149 7.84 -6.99 -9.66
C LEU A 149 6.88 -7.67 -8.66
N THR A 150 7.40 -8.56 -7.81
CA THR A 150 6.62 -9.22 -6.75
C THR A 150 6.00 -8.17 -5.81
N GLY A 151 6.76 -7.12 -5.46
CA GLY A 151 6.26 -6.04 -4.63
C GLY A 151 5.10 -5.26 -5.27
N VAL A 152 5.24 -4.89 -6.54
CA VAL A 152 4.20 -4.17 -7.29
C VAL A 152 2.95 -5.03 -7.43
N ILE A 153 3.08 -6.28 -7.84
CA ILE A 153 1.96 -7.21 -8.02
C ILE A 153 1.21 -7.39 -6.71
N THR A 154 1.91 -7.69 -5.60
CA THR A 154 1.28 -7.94 -4.30
C THR A 154 0.50 -6.71 -3.83
N PHE A 155 1.11 -5.52 -3.88
CA PHE A 155 0.42 -4.30 -3.45
C PHE A 155 -0.76 -3.94 -4.34
N PHE A 156 -0.64 -4.15 -5.64
CA PHE A 156 -1.74 -3.90 -6.58
C PHE A 156 -2.95 -4.80 -6.29
N PHE A 157 -2.74 -6.10 -6.11
CA PHE A 157 -3.82 -7.02 -5.77
C PHE A 157 -4.43 -6.73 -4.40
N CYS A 158 -3.61 -6.45 -3.38
CA CYS A 158 -4.12 -6.06 -2.06
C CYS A 158 -4.94 -4.78 -2.13
N PHE A 159 -4.50 -3.78 -2.90
CA PHE A 159 -5.22 -2.52 -3.08
C PHE A 159 -6.57 -2.73 -3.76
N ILE A 160 -6.61 -3.48 -4.87
CA ILE A 160 -7.86 -3.81 -5.57
C ILE A 160 -8.82 -4.56 -4.66
N LEU A 161 -8.33 -5.54 -3.91
CA LEU A 161 -9.16 -6.31 -2.98
C LEU A 161 -9.80 -5.41 -1.92
N VAL A 162 -9.02 -4.53 -1.31
CA VAL A 162 -9.52 -3.58 -0.29
C VAL A 162 -10.51 -2.60 -0.90
N ALA A 163 -10.20 -2.03 -2.06
CA ALA A 163 -11.11 -1.13 -2.78
C ALA A 163 -12.45 -1.84 -3.09
N TYR A 164 -12.39 -3.05 -3.60
CA TYR A 164 -13.57 -3.88 -3.87
C TYR A 164 -14.41 -4.15 -2.61
N LEU A 165 -13.76 -4.49 -1.48
CA LEU A 165 -14.45 -4.74 -0.22
C LEU A 165 -15.13 -3.49 0.34
N ILE A 166 -14.52 -2.31 0.16
CA ILE A 166 -15.10 -1.03 0.53
C ILE A 166 -16.31 -0.71 -0.34
N GLU A 167 -16.21 -0.94 -1.64
CA GLU A 167 -17.28 -0.61 -2.59
C GLU A 167 -18.46 -1.57 -2.53
N ARG A 168 -18.23 -2.83 -2.19
CA ARG A 168 -19.28 -3.85 -2.10
C ARG A 168 -20.22 -3.68 -0.90
N ARG A 169 -19.84 -2.92 0.13
CA ARG A 169 -20.74 -2.64 1.25
C ARG A 169 -21.77 -1.62 0.80
N PRO A 170 -23.06 -2.01 0.65
CA PRO A 170 -24.11 -1.06 0.36
C PRO A 170 -24.10 0.00 1.48
N SER A 171 -24.05 1.27 1.10
CA SER A 171 -24.40 2.34 2.03
C SER A 171 -25.77 1.99 2.59
N LYS A 172 -25.84 1.62 3.88
CA LYS A 172 -27.13 1.57 4.55
C LYS A 172 -27.68 2.99 4.43
N GLU A 173 -28.60 3.17 3.52
CA GLU A 173 -29.43 4.36 3.48
C GLU A 173 -29.96 4.51 4.89
N CYS A 174 -29.64 5.63 5.52
CA CYS A 174 -30.27 6.02 6.77
C CYS A 174 -31.75 6.23 6.44
N VAL A 175 -32.59 5.26 6.83
CA VAL A 175 -34.02 5.44 6.92
C VAL A 175 -34.31 6.31 8.15
#